data_90034dfccbb99209cd0cc472079d4c48
#
_entry.id   90034dfccbb99209cd0cc472079d4c48
#
_cell.length_a   1.000
_cell.length_b   1.000
_cell.length_c   1.000
_cell.angle_alpha   90.00
_cell.angle_beta   90.00
_cell.angle_gamma   90.00
#
_symmetry.space_group_name_H-M   'P 1'
#
loop_
_entity.id
_entity.type
_entity.pdbx_description
1 polymer ?
#
loop_
_entity_poly.entity_id
_entity_poly.type
_entity_poly.pdbx_seq_one_letter_code
_entity_poly.pdbx_strand_id
1 'polypeptide(L)'
;QVALDLTKKNVPFTYETVSYDYIISSSYTPDIILRNCVVEIKGVLLKEERKKYIAVKTQHPTLSIRFCFQNANNKLSKAKRSLTYWQWAERHGFLWCNKTIPKEWYDE
;
A
#
# COMPACT_ATOMS: atom_id res chain seq x y z
N GLN A 1 2.99 -1.17 15.23
CA GLN A 1 2.09 -0.54 14.28
C GLN A 1 2.80 0.55 13.49
N VAL A 2 2.61 0.53 12.20
CA VAL A 2 3.34 1.42 11.29
C VAL A 2 3.03 2.90 11.56
N ALA A 3 1.78 3.24 11.79
CA ALA A 3 1.38 4.62 12.06
C ALA A 3 2.02 5.16 13.34
N LEU A 4 2.15 4.31 14.36
CA LEU A 4 2.82 4.70 15.61
C LEU A 4 4.31 4.94 15.39
N ASP A 5 4.94 4.14 14.53
CA ASP A 5 6.36 4.35 14.20
C ASP A 5 6.58 5.72 13.57
N LEU A 6 5.71 6.12 12.64
CA LEU A 6 5.81 7.44 12.02
C LEU A 6 5.65 8.55 13.05
N THR A 7 4.69 8.40 13.99
CA THR A 7 4.48 9.37 15.05
C THR A 7 5.71 9.48 15.95
N LYS A 8 6.30 8.35 16.33
CA LYS A 8 7.50 8.34 17.17
C LYS A 8 8.68 9.01 16.49
N LYS A 9 8.79 8.88 15.18
CA LYS A 9 9.88 9.46 14.40
C LYS A 9 9.64 10.94 14.07
N ASN A 10 8.48 11.46 14.45
CA ASN A 10 8.10 12.84 14.22
C ASN A 10 8.16 13.24 12.74
N VAL A 11 7.69 12.36 11.89
CA VAL A 11 7.68 12.55 10.43
C VAL A 11 6.37 13.21 10.02
N PRO A 12 6.40 14.32 9.24
CA PRO A 12 5.16 14.92 8.74
C PRO A 12 4.44 13.96 7.80
N PHE A 13 3.16 13.74 8.05
CA PHE A 13 2.34 12.94 7.15
C PHE A 13 0.87 13.35 7.30
N THR A 14 0.07 13.03 6.27
CA THR A 14 -1.37 13.25 6.29
C THR A 14 -2.05 11.89 6.32
N TYR A 15 -3.01 11.74 7.20
CA TYR A 15 -3.65 10.46 7.46
C TYR A 15 -5.10 10.49 7.00
N GLU A 16 -5.43 9.70 5.99
CA GLU A 16 -6.80 9.51 5.47
C GLU A 16 -7.53 10.81 5.12
N THR A 17 -6.83 11.81 4.61
CA THR A 17 -7.46 13.11 4.31
C THR A 17 -7.62 13.39 2.81
N VAL A 18 -7.07 12.53 1.94
CA VAL A 18 -7.15 12.72 0.49
C VAL A 18 -7.78 11.48 -0.15
N SER A 19 -8.69 11.71 -1.09
CA SER A 19 -9.32 10.64 -1.85
C SER A 19 -8.98 10.75 -3.32
N TYR A 20 -8.90 9.62 -4.01
CA TYR A 20 -8.65 9.53 -5.44
C TYR A 20 -9.76 8.70 -6.08
N ASP A 21 -10.34 9.21 -7.16
CA ASP A 21 -11.38 8.48 -7.87
C ASP A 21 -10.79 7.37 -8.72
N TYR A 22 -11.57 6.32 -8.92
CA TYR A 22 -11.18 5.24 -9.81
C TYR A 22 -12.41 4.68 -10.57
N ILE A 23 -12.14 3.81 -11.56
CA ILE A 23 -13.10 3.41 -12.61
C ILE A 23 -14.50 3.04 -12.13
N ILE A 24 -14.65 2.42 -10.97
CA ILE A 24 -15.93 1.87 -10.50
C ILE A 24 -16.75 2.91 -9.72
N SER A 25 -16.52 4.18 -9.99
CA SER A 25 -17.23 5.28 -9.32
C SER A 25 -17.13 5.23 -7.80
N SER A 26 -16.02 4.75 -7.29
CA SER A 26 -15.70 4.77 -5.87
C SER A 26 -14.50 5.69 -5.66
N SER A 27 -14.30 6.14 -4.42
CA SER A 27 -13.11 6.92 -4.10
C SER A 27 -12.11 6.07 -3.33
N TYR A 28 -10.84 6.43 -3.46
CA TYR A 28 -9.75 5.76 -2.79
C TYR A 28 -9.12 6.70 -1.76
N THR A 29 -9.09 6.25 -0.51
CA THR A 29 -8.48 7.00 0.58
C THR A 29 -7.32 6.18 1.13
N PRO A 30 -6.07 6.59 0.92
CA PRO A 30 -4.92 5.82 1.43
C PRO A 30 -4.82 5.88 2.95
N ASP A 31 -4.18 4.87 3.54
CA ASP A 31 -3.96 4.83 4.99
C ASP A 31 -3.00 5.93 5.44
N ILE A 32 -1.90 6.11 4.71
CA ILE A 32 -0.87 7.10 5.06
C ILE A 32 -0.44 7.82 3.80
N ILE A 33 -0.32 9.14 3.88
CA ILE A 33 0.16 9.97 2.76
C ILE A 33 1.49 10.57 3.16
N LEU A 34 2.53 10.26 2.39
CA LEU A 34 3.85 10.84 2.54
C LEU A 34 4.10 11.83 1.39
N ARG A 35 5.27 12.49 1.39
CA ARG A 35 5.55 13.54 0.39
C ARG A 35 5.44 13.04 -1.05
N ASN A 36 6.01 11.89 -1.35
CA ASN A 36 6.11 11.39 -2.72
C ASN A 36 5.41 10.05 -2.93
N CYS A 37 4.68 9.54 -1.95
CA CYS A 37 3.98 8.28 -2.08
C CYS A 37 2.85 8.18 -1.07
N VAL A 38 1.98 7.18 -1.28
CA VAL A 38 0.98 6.80 -0.29
C VAL A 38 1.26 5.36 0.12
N VAL A 39 0.97 5.02 1.37
CA VAL A 39 1.25 3.70 1.90
C VAL A 39 -0.04 3.06 2.42
N GLU A 40 -0.25 1.80 2.02
CA GLU A 40 -1.34 0.97 2.52
C GLU A 40 -0.78 -0.01 3.53
N ILE A 41 -1.40 -0.05 4.70
CA ILE A 41 -1.00 -0.98 5.76
C ILE A 41 -1.92 -2.19 5.70
N LYS A 42 -1.36 -3.37 5.43
CA LYS A 42 -2.16 -4.58 5.18
C LYS A 42 -1.73 -5.76 6.04
N GLY A 43 -2.65 -6.24 6.88
CA GLY A 43 -2.54 -7.57 7.49
C GLY A 43 -3.08 -8.64 6.55
N VAL A 44 -4.20 -8.37 5.90
CA VAL A 44 -4.83 -9.26 4.93
C VAL A 44 -5.04 -8.50 3.63
N LEU A 45 -4.68 -9.12 2.52
CA LEU A 45 -4.79 -8.53 1.18
C LEU A 45 -5.88 -9.27 0.41
N LEU A 46 -7.12 -8.78 0.49
CA LEU A 46 -8.27 -9.44 -0.11
C LEU A 46 -8.31 -9.24 -1.63
N LYS A 47 -8.97 -10.18 -2.32
CA LYS A 47 -9.08 -10.14 -3.78
C LYS A 47 -9.70 -8.83 -4.29
N GLU A 48 -10.76 -8.35 -3.64
CA GLU A 48 -11.43 -7.12 -4.05
C GLU A 48 -10.52 -5.90 -3.83
N GLU A 49 -9.72 -5.93 -2.77
CA GLU A 49 -8.77 -4.86 -2.52
C GLU A 49 -7.66 -4.84 -3.58
N ARG A 50 -7.17 -6.02 -3.98
CA ARG A 50 -6.15 -6.10 -5.02
C ARG A 50 -6.64 -5.47 -6.32
N LYS A 51 -7.88 -5.77 -6.71
CA LYS A 51 -8.50 -5.17 -7.91
C LYS A 51 -8.58 -3.66 -7.79
N LYS A 52 -8.97 -3.17 -6.61
CA LYS A 52 -9.06 -1.73 -6.35
C LYS A 52 -7.72 -1.04 -6.54
N TYR A 53 -6.66 -1.57 -5.95
CA TYR A 53 -5.35 -0.93 -6.06
C TYR A 53 -4.82 -0.91 -7.49
N ILE A 54 -5.06 -1.97 -8.24
CA ILE A 54 -4.68 -2.01 -9.66
C ILE A 54 -5.46 -0.96 -10.44
N ALA A 55 -6.77 -0.82 -10.18
CA ALA A 55 -7.61 0.17 -10.84
C ALA A 55 -7.13 1.60 -10.53
N VAL A 56 -6.84 1.89 -9.25
CA VAL A 56 -6.34 3.22 -8.86
C VAL A 56 -5.00 3.51 -9.53
N LYS A 57 -4.09 2.54 -9.57
CA LYS A 57 -2.80 2.71 -10.21
C LYS A 57 -2.97 3.02 -11.71
N THR A 58 -3.91 2.34 -12.37
CA THR A 58 -4.18 2.56 -13.79
C THR A 58 -4.77 3.95 -14.03
N GLN A 59 -5.67 4.39 -13.17
CA GLN A 59 -6.33 5.70 -13.29
C GLN A 59 -5.39 6.85 -12.90
N HIS A 60 -4.47 6.62 -11.99
CA HIS A 60 -3.56 7.64 -11.47
C HIS A 60 -2.11 7.15 -11.57
N PRO A 61 -1.56 7.06 -12.80
CA PRO A 61 -0.26 6.42 -13.00
C PRO A 61 0.91 7.16 -12.34
N THR A 62 0.74 8.43 -11.98
CA THR A 62 1.78 9.19 -11.28
C THR A 62 1.72 9.01 -9.77
N LEU A 63 0.67 8.41 -9.26
CA LEU A 63 0.52 8.16 -7.82
C LEU A 63 1.34 6.92 -7.43
N SER A 64 2.30 7.09 -6.54
CA SER A 64 3.10 5.97 -6.05
C SER A 64 2.39 5.33 -4.86
N ILE A 65 1.74 4.19 -5.10
CA ILE A 65 1.09 3.40 -4.06
C ILE A 65 2.09 2.34 -3.59
N ARG A 66 2.33 2.28 -2.29
CA ARG A 66 3.25 1.32 -1.68
C ARG A 66 2.54 0.57 -0.56
N PHE A 67 3.02 -0.62 -0.26
CA PHE A 67 2.40 -1.48 0.75
C PHE A 67 3.33 -1.73 1.92
N CYS A 68 2.78 -1.69 3.12
CA CYS A 68 3.46 -2.15 4.32
C CYS A 68 2.68 -3.36 4.84
N PHE A 69 3.22 -4.54 4.62
CA PHE A 69 2.56 -5.79 5.03
C PHE A 69 2.94 -6.17 6.45
N GLN A 70 1.98 -6.69 7.20
CA GLN A 70 2.26 -7.29 8.51
C GLN A 70 3.12 -8.54 8.34
N ASN A 71 2.83 -9.33 7.29
CA ASN A 71 3.62 -10.49 6.91
C ASN A 71 3.59 -10.63 5.39
N ALA A 72 4.62 -10.13 4.73
CA ALA A 72 4.72 -10.13 3.27
C ALA A 72 4.77 -11.55 2.68
N ASN A 73 5.13 -12.55 3.46
CA ASN A 73 5.20 -13.94 3.01
C ASN A 73 3.86 -14.66 3.03
N ASN A 74 2.78 -14.02 3.50
CA ASN A 74 1.46 -14.61 3.41
C ASN A 74 1.08 -14.81 1.95
N LYS A 75 0.40 -15.92 1.67
CA LYS A 75 -0.03 -16.26 0.32
C LYS A 75 -1.41 -15.67 0.03
N LEU A 76 -1.65 -15.35 -1.24
CA LEU A 76 -2.95 -14.83 -1.68
C LEU A 76 -4.07 -15.87 -1.56
N SER A 77 -3.73 -17.14 -1.68
CA SER A 77 -4.68 -18.23 -1.57
C SER A 77 -4.02 -19.47 -0.98
N LYS A 78 -4.81 -20.51 -0.78
CA LYS A 78 -4.29 -21.80 -0.25
C LYS A 78 -3.65 -22.68 -1.33
N ALA A 79 -3.69 -22.27 -2.59
CA ALA A 79 -3.10 -23.04 -3.68
C ALA A 79 -1.58 -23.11 -3.51
N LYS A 80 -1.00 -24.26 -3.85
CA LYS A 80 0.46 -24.46 -3.73
C LYS A 80 1.27 -23.42 -4.47
N ARG A 81 0.80 -23.00 -5.66
CA ARG A 81 1.50 -22.04 -6.52
C ARG A 81 1.02 -20.62 -6.34
N SER A 82 0.25 -20.35 -5.29
CA SER A 82 -0.18 -18.99 -5.02
C SER A 82 1.00 -18.07 -4.81
N LEU A 83 0.90 -16.85 -5.34
CA LEU A 83 1.84 -15.80 -5.04
C LEU A 83 1.72 -15.38 -3.58
N THR A 84 2.83 -14.94 -3.01
CA THR A 84 2.81 -14.24 -1.72
C THR A 84 2.39 -12.79 -1.94
N TYR A 85 2.12 -12.07 -0.84
CA TYR A 85 1.76 -10.66 -0.92
C TYR A 85 2.87 -9.84 -1.59
N TRP A 86 4.13 -10.06 -1.23
CA TRP A 86 5.22 -9.29 -1.83
C TRP A 86 5.43 -9.63 -3.30
N GLN A 87 5.24 -10.91 -3.70
CA GLN A 87 5.34 -11.29 -5.10
C GLN A 87 4.25 -10.61 -5.93
N TRP A 88 3.02 -10.56 -5.40
CA TRP A 88 1.93 -9.88 -6.07
C TRP A 88 2.25 -8.38 -6.23
N ALA A 89 2.76 -7.74 -5.17
CA ALA A 89 3.09 -6.32 -5.22
C ALA A 89 4.14 -6.05 -6.30
N GLU A 90 5.21 -6.84 -6.34
CA GLU A 90 6.27 -6.66 -7.33
C GLU A 90 5.79 -6.92 -8.75
N ARG A 91 4.94 -7.94 -8.93
CA ARG A 91 4.38 -8.26 -10.24
C ARG A 91 3.58 -7.08 -10.82
N HIS A 92 2.90 -6.34 -9.98
CA HIS A 92 2.07 -5.23 -10.40
C HIS A 92 2.76 -3.86 -10.26
N GLY A 93 4.04 -3.85 -9.95
CA GLY A 93 4.83 -2.62 -9.91
C GLY A 93 4.65 -1.79 -8.65
N PHE A 94 4.19 -2.39 -7.56
CA PHE A 94 4.09 -1.73 -6.27
C PHE A 94 5.33 -1.98 -5.43
N LEU A 95 5.87 -0.94 -4.82
CA LEU A 95 6.91 -1.10 -3.81
C LEU A 95 6.26 -1.59 -2.51
N TRP A 96 7.03 -2.29 -1.70
CA TRP A 96 6.50 -2.87 -0.47
C TRP A 96 7.57 -2.91 0.61
N CYS A 97 7.12 -3.02 1.86
CA CYS A 97 7.98 -3.28 3.01
C CYS A 97 7.27 -4.26 3.94
N ASN A 98 8.01 -4.83 4.87
CA ASN A 98 7.47 -5.77 5.85
C ASN A 98 7.54 -5.14 7.23
N LYS A 99 6.39 -4.98 7.86
CA LYS A 99 6.20 -4.50 9.25
C LYS A 99 6.52 -3.03 9.47
N THR A 100 7.64 -2.50 8.99
CA THR A 100 8.06 -1.13 9.26
C THR A 100 8.36 -0.39 7.97
N ILE A 101 7.85 0.84 7.85
CA ILE A 101 8.11 1.68 6.68
C ILE A 101 9.57 2.11 6.68
N PRO A 102 10.31 1.87 5.57
CA PRO A 102 11.71 2.30 5.48
C PRO A 102 11.83 3.82 5.57
N LYS A 103 12.89 4.27 6.20
CA LYS A 103 13.16 5.69 6.36
C LYS A 103 13.20 6.42 5.02
N GLU A 104 13.76 5.82 4.00
CA GLU A 104 13.89 6.45 2.68
C GLU A 104 12.55 6.78 2.04
N TRP A 105 11.45 6.11 2.44
CA TRP A 105 10.14 6.41 1.87
C TRP A 105 9.61 7.77 2.29
N TYR A 106 9.91 8.22 3.51
CA TYR A 106 9.46 9.53 3.94
C TYR A 106 10.54 10.61 3.88
N ASP A 107 11.74 10.23 3.46
CA ASP A 107 12.82 11.19 3.19
C ASP A 107 12.87 11.62 1.71
N GLU A 108 12.08 10.98 0.84
CA GLU A 108 12.07 11.29 -0.60
C GLU A 108 11.59 12.69 -0.90
#